data_b3b42d7610daacf2c1f5742586ab7d12
#
_entry.id   b3b42d7610daacf2c1f5742586ab7d12
#
_cell.length_a   1.000
_cell.length_b   1.000
_cell.length_c   1.000
_cell.angle_alpha   90.00
_cell.angle_beta   90.00
_cell.angle_gamma   90.00
#
_symmetry.space_group_name_H-M   'P 1'
#
loop_
_entity.id
_entity.type
_entity.pdbx_description
1 polymer ?
#
loop_
_entity_poly.entity_id
_entity_poly.type
_entity_poly.pdbx_seq_one_letter_code
_entity_poly.pdbx_strand_id
1 'polypeptide(L)'
;ERRGPVVDEAALQGFEVALDAKLPDDFREFLLDVNGGRTGEDAAVFAVGRDQTNLNSLLSLNDVDDARDLAKRNAMIRADLPPELLLIGNDDGGARVCLCVRGEHRGEVWYFDTANRRSEASNPRVLWHDRRDMTKVADSFAAFMAELTPL
;
A
#
# COMPACT_ATOMS: atom_id res chain seq x y z
N GLU A 1 1.33 18.97 4.23
CA GLU A 1 1.09 17.61 4.72
C GLU A 1 -0.31 17.52 5.28
N ARG A 2 -1.17 16.77 4.61
CA ARG A 2 -2.55 16.58 5.07
C ARG A 2 -2.63 15.20 5.71
N ARG A 3 -2.71 15.16 7.02
CA ARG A 3 -2.94 13.93 7.78
C ARG A 3 -4.38 13.45 7.59
N GLY A 4 -4.60 12.15 7.69
CA GLY A 4 -5.93 11.57 7.74
C GLY A 4 -6.63 11.81 9.08
N PRO A 5 -7.88 11.32 9.21
CA PRO A 5 -8.60 11.41 10.48
C PRO A 5 -7.89 10.66 11.61
N VAL A 6 -8.11 11.08 12.83
CA VAL A 6 -7.59 10.36 14.01
C VAL A 6 -8.26 9.00 14.12
N VAL A 7 -7.46 7.95 14.26
CA VAL A 7 -7.90 6.56 14.38
C VAL A 7 -7.50 6.04 15.77
N ASP A 8 -8.42 5.37 16.44
CA ASP A 8 -8.14 4.71 17.71
C ASP A 8 -7.89 3.20 17.51
N GLU A 9 -7.46 2.53 18.58
CA GLU A 9 -7.17 1.09 18.55
C GLU A 9 -8.42 0.26 18.21
N ALA A 10 -9.60 0.68 18.66
CA ALA A 10 -10.86 -0.04 18.37
C ALA A 10 -11.21 0.00 16.88
N ALA A 11 -11.05 1.14 16.22
CA ALA A 11 -11.25 1.28 14.77
C ALA A 11 -10.26 0.43 13.99
N LEU A 12 -9.00 0.41 14.42
CA LEU A 12 -7.95 -0.39 13.80
C LEU A 12 -8.21 -1.89 13.93
N GLN A 13 -8.60 -2.36 15.11
CA GLN A 13 -8.99 -3.75 15.33
C GLN A 13 -10.21 -4.15 14.49
N GLY A 14 -11.20 -3.28 14.37
CA GLY A 14 -12.37 -3.50 13.51
C GLY A 14 -11.98 -3.69 12.04
N PHE A 15 -11.04 -2.90 11.57
CA PHE A 15 -10.50 -3.03 10.23
C PHE A 15 -9.75 -4.36 10.05
N GLU A 16 -8.90 -4.76 11.00
CA GLU A 16 -8.18 -6.02 10.97
C GLU A 16 -9.12 -7.24 10.96
N VAL A 17 -10.21 -7.18 11.72
CA VAL A 17 -11.26 -8.23 11.72
C VAL A 17 -11.92 -8.32 10.34
N ALA A 18 -12.30 -7.20 9.74
CA ALA A 18 -12.92 -7.15 8.41
C ALA A 18 -11.96 -7.64 7.31
N LEU A 19 -10.67 -7.34 7.46
CA LEU A 19 -9.62 -7.79 6.55
C LEU A 19 -9.26 -9.27 6.75
N ASP A 20 -9.59 -9.84 7.89
CA ASP A 20 -9.15 -11.18 8.32
C ASP A 20 -7.62 -11.32 8.33
N ALA A 21 -6.94 -10.30 8.79
CA ALA A 21 -5.49 -10.27 8.95
C ALA A 21 -5.08 -9.24 10.00
N LYS A 22 -4.01 -9.55 10.72
CA LYS A 22 -3.36 -8.58 11.61
C LYS A 22 -2.31 -7.81 10.83
N LEU A 23 -2.39 -6.49 10.87
CA LEU A 23 -1.43 -5.61 10.21
C LEU A 23 -0.05 -5.70 10.89
N PRO A 24 1.05 -5.54 10.14
CA PRO A 24 2.38 -5.36 10.71
C PRO A 24 2.41 -4.19 11.69
N ASP A 25 3.18 -4.33 12.77
CA ASP A 25 3.20 -3.36 13.87
C ASP A 25 3.61 -1.95 13.43
N ASP A 26 4.59 -1.82 12.55
CA ASP A 26 5.03 -0.53 12.01
C ASP A 26 3.93 0.20 11.23
N PHE A 27 3.14 -0.52 10.46
CA PHE A 27 2.01 0.06 9.73
C PHE A 27 0.85 0.43 10.68
N ARG A 28 0.61 -0.39 11.71
CA ARG A 28 -0.37 -0.06 12.76
C ARG A 28 -0.01 1.25 13.47
N GLU A 29 1.25 1.41 13.85
CA GLU A 29 1.74 2.64 14.46
C GLU A 29 1.54 3.85 13.55
N PHE A 30 1.83 3.70 12.26
CA PHE A 30 1.60 4.77 11.28
C PHE A 30 0.13 5.17 11.21
N LEU A 31 -0.80 4.21 11.18
CA LEU A 31 -2.23 4.51 11.15
C LEU A 31 -2.70 5.22 12.42
N LEU A 32 -2.17 4.85 13.58
CA LEU A 32 -2.51 5.49 14.85
C LEU A 32 -1.94 6.91 14.96
N ASP A 33 -0.74 7.15 14.42
CA ASP A 33 -0.04 8.43 14.57
C ASP A 33 -0.38 9.43 13.46
N VAL A 34 -0.46 8.99 12.22
CA VAL A 34 -0.54 9.85 11.03
C VAL A 34 -1.78 9.56 10.20
N ASN A 35 -2.08 8.29 9.99
CA ASN A 35 -3.22 7.78 9.23
C ASN A 35 -3.28 8.33 7.79
N GLY A 36 -2.29 7.99 6.98
CA GLY A 36 -2.27 8.36 5.57
C GLY A 36 -1.83 9.79 5.31
N GLY A 37 -2.09 10.26 4.13
CA GLY A 37 -1.77 11.62 3.74
C GLY A 37 -1.33 11.74 2.30
N ARG A 38 -1.18 12.99 1.85
CA ARG A 38 -0.57 13.31 0.56
C ARG A 38 0.84 13.82 0.79
N THR A 39 1.71 13.49 -0.13
CA THR A 39 2.97 14.22 -0.30
C THR A 39 2.62 15.66 -0.68
N GLY A 40 3.26 16.62 -0.04
CA GLY A 40 3.06 18.04 -0.34
C GLY A 40 3.66 18.43 -1.69
N GLU A 41 4.03 19.71 -1.81
CA GLU A 41 4.74 20.24 -2.99
C GLU A 41 6.10 19.55 -3.17
N ASP A 42 6.68 19.04 -2.07
CA ASP A 42 7.88 18.22 -2.08
C ASP A 42 7.50 16.77 -2.32
N ALA A 43 7.55 16.34 -3.56
CA ALA A 43 7.27 14.95 -3.91
C ALA A 43 8.22 14.00 -3.19
N ALA A 44 7.70 12.90 -2.68
CA ALA A 44 8.51 11.86 -2.07
C ALA A 44 8.84 10.77 -3.09
N VAL A 45 10.11 10.58 -3.35
CA VAL A 45 10.64 9.66 -4.36
C VAL A 45 11.06 8.34 -3.70
N PHE A 46 10.78 7.23 -4.37
CA PHE A 46 11.28 5.92 -3.98
C PHE A 46 11.73 5.11 -5.20
N ALA A 47 12.64 4.18 -4.97
CA ALA A 47 13.17 3.31 -6.02
C ALA A 47 12.23 2.13 -6.29
N VAL A 48 12.07 1.81 -7.57
CA VAL A 48 11.38 0.60 -8.05
C VAL A 48 12.34 -0.15 -8.98
N GLY A 49 13.06 -1.13 -8.44
CA GLY A 49 14.13 -1.78 -9.17
C GLY A 49 15.21 -0.79 -9.56
N ARG A 50 15.42 -0.59 -10.87
CA ARG A 50 16.39 0.38 -11.41
C ARG A 50 15.78 1.76 -11.68
N ASP A 51 14.47 1.88 -11.57
CA ASP A 51 13.73 3.11 -11.83
C ASP A 51 13.37 3.80 -10.51
N GLN A 52 12.80 4.99 -10.64
CA GLN A 52 12.27 5.77 -9.53
C GLN A 52 10.88 6.27 -9.87
N THR A 53 10.05 6.44 -8.85
CA THR A 53 8.73 7.05 -8.99
C THR A 53 8.40 7.92 -7.78
N ASN A 54 7.37 8.73 -7.90
CA ASN A 54 6.91 9.63 -6.85
C ASN A 54 5.71 9.00 -6.14
N LEU A 55 5.76 8.95 -4.81
CA LEU A 55 4.59 8.62 -4.01
C LEU A 55 3.61 9.81 -4.08
N ASN A 56 2.41 9.57 -4.56
CA ASN A 56 1.35 10.58 -4.58
C ASN A 56 0.64 10.67 -3.22
N SER A 57 0.16 9.52 -2.72
CA SER A 57 -0.57 9.49 -1.47
C SER A 57 -0.50 8.13 -0.80
N LEU A 58 -0.65 8.14 0.53
CA LEU A 58 -0.98 6.97 1.34
C LEU A 58 -2.45 7.06 1.76
N LEU A 59 -3.16 5.94 1.71
CA LEU A 59 -4.56 5.86 2.06
C LEU A 59 -4.76 6.02 3.57
N SER A 60 -5.92 6.53 3.96
CA SER A 60 -6.31 6.76 5.35
C SER A 60 -7.44 5.82 5.76
N LEU A 61 -7.41 5.33 6.98
CA LEU A 61 -8.54 4.59 7.55
C LEU A 61 -9.61 5.58 8.02
N ASN A 62 -10.88 5.30 7.69
CA ASN A 62 -12.03 6.16 8.00
C ASN A 62 -11.95 7.56 7.34
N ASP A 63 -11.38 7.65 6.16
CA ASP A 63 -11.39 8.89 5.39
C ASP A 63 -12.81 9.20 4.91
N VAL A 64 -13.18 10.47 4.91
CA VAL A 64 -14.47 10.94 4.40
C VAL A 64 -14.56 10.84 2.87
N ASP A 65 -13.43 10.86 2.20
CA ASP A 65 -13.31 10.66 0.76
C ASP A 65 -13.12 9.17 0.46
N ASP A 66 -14.11 8.53 -0.15
CA ASP A 66 -14.09 7.11 -0.49
C ASP A 66 -12.88 6.72 -1.37
N ALA A 67 -12.40 7.65 -2.20
CA ALA A 67 -11.22 7.42 -3.04
C ALA A 67 -9.91 7.35 -2.23
N ARG A 68 -9.93 7.79 -0.99
CA ARG A 68 -8.79 7.83 -0.08
C ARG A 68 -8.94 6.91 1.11
N ASP A 69 -10.14 6.36 1.31
CA ASP A 69 -10.41 5.45 2.41
C ASP A 69 -9.80 4.07 2.17
N LEU A 70 -8.96 3.65 3.10
CA LEU A 70 -8.21 2.41 3.04
C LEU A 70 -9.13 1.17 2.87
N ALA A 71 -10.19 1.09 3.65
CA ALA A 71 -11.11 -0.04 3.62
C ALA A 71 -11.92 -0.09 2.32
N LYS A 72 -12.48 1.04 1.91
CA LYS A 72 -13.32 1.14 0.70
C LYS A 72 -12.52 0.92 -0.57
N ARG A 73 -11.34 1.51 -0.66
CA ARG A 73 -10.47 1.31 -1.83
C ARG A 73 -10.07 -0.14 -1.99
N ASN A 74 -9.70 -0.82 -0.92
CA ASN A 74 -9.35 -2.24 -0.98
C ASN A 74 -10.55 -3.12 -1.33
N ALA A 75 -11.74 -2.81 -0.82
CA ALA A 75 -12.97 -3.52 -1.19
C ALA A 75 -13.26 -3.40 -2.69
N MET A 76 -13.10 -2.21 -3.28
CA MET A 76 -13.34 -1.97 -4.70
C MET A 76 -12.42 -2.74 -5.63
N ILE A 77 -11.16 -2.96 -5.24
CA ILE A 77 -10.13 -3.59 -6.08
C ILE A 77 -9.77 -5.01 -5.65
N ARG A 78 -10.52 -5.58 -4.72
CA ARG A 78 -10.18 -6.88 -4.10
C ARG A 78 -9.96 -7.99 -5.12
N ALA A 79 -10.77 -8.04 -6.18
CA ALA A 79 -10.65 -9.03 -7.25
C ALA A 79 -9.36 -8.85 -8.08
N ASP A 80 -8.78 -7.66 -8.09
CA ASP A 80 -7.59 -7.30 -8.87
C ASP A 80 -6.28 -7.45 -8.10
N LEU A 81 -6.35 -7.71 -6.79
CA LEU A 81 -5.18 -7.88 -5.94
C LEU A 81 -5.01 -9.33 -5.48
N PRO A 82 -3.76 -9.82 -5.38
CA PRO A 82 -3.47 -11.03 -4.62
C PRO A 82 -4.03 -10.93 -3.20
N PRO A 83 -4.56 -12.03 -2.63
CA PRO A 83 -5.19 -12.00 -1.29
C PRO A 83 -4.21 -11.59 -0.18
N GLU A 84 -2.92 -11.75 -0.39
CA GLU A 84 -1.87 -11.38 0.56
C GLU A 84 -1.61 -9.88 0.64
N LEU A 85 -2.02 -9.12 -0.39
CA LEU A 85 -1.70 -7.70 -0.52
C LEU A 85 -2.85 -6.79 -0.10
N LEU A 86 -2.48 -5.71 0.57
CA LEU A 86 -3.34 -4.58 0.93
C LEU A 86 -2.84 -3.35 0.17
N LEU A 87 -3.71 -2.69 -0.58
CA LEU A 87 -3.40 -1.40 -1.18
C LEU A 87 -3.24 -0.35 -0.07
N ILE A 88 -2.08 0.31 0.00
CA ILE A 88 -1.81 1.36 0.99
C ILE A 88 -1.55 2.73 0.38
N GLY A 89 -1.30 2.80 -0.92
CA GLY A 89 -1.03 4.08 -1.59
C GLY A 89 -0.89 3.92 -3.09
N ASN A 90 -0.56 5.02 -3.75
CA ASN A 90 -0.35 5.04 -5.19
C ASN A 90 0.70 6.10 -5.56
N ASP A 91 1.31 5.89 -6.72
CA ASP A 91 2.21 6.86 -7.31
C ASP A 91 1.45 7.87 -8.20
N ASP A 92 2.18 8.81 -8.77
CA ASP A 92 1.61 9.85 -9.65
C ASP A 92 1.02 9.27 -10.95
N GLY A 93 1.49 8.13 -11.39
CA GLY A 93 1.00 7.44 -12.58
C GLY A 93 -0.19 6.51 -12.33
N GLY A 94 -0.63 6.37 -11.08
CA GLY A 94 -1.73 5.50 -10.69
C GLY A 94 -1.33 4.05 -10.42
N ALA A 95 -0.04 3.71 -10.45
CA ALA A 95 0.44 2.42 -9.99
C ALA A 95 0.24 2.28 -8.47
N ARG A 96 0.13 1.05 -8.01
CA ARG A 96 -0.27 0.74 -6.63
C ARG A 96 0.93 0.43 -5.75
N VAL A 97 0.92 1.00 -4.56
CA VAL A 97 1.84 0.63 -3.47
C VAL A 97 1.06 -0.26 -2.51
N CYS A 98 1.56 -1.47 -2.30
CA CYS A 98 0.88 -2.51 -1.53
C CYS A 98 1.74 -2.99 -0.37
N LEU A 99 1.08 -3.31 0.75
CA LEU A 99 1.69 -3.95 1.91
C LEU A 99 1.27 -5.42 1.93
N CYS A 100 2.21 -6.33 2.06
CA CYS A 100 1.91 -7.73 2.26
C CYS A 100 1.49 -7.96 3.71
N VAL A 101 0.25 -8.42 3.92
CA VAL A 101 -0.35 -8.54 5.25
C VAL A 101 -0.48 -9.98 5.72
N ARG A 102 -0.17 -10.95 4.86
CA ARG A 102 -0.23 -12.38 5.23
C ARG A 102 0.76 -13.19 4.39
N GLY A 103 1.08 -14.40 4.87
CA GLY A 103 1.95 -15.34 4.19
C GLY A 103 3.43 -15.06 4.41
N GLU A 104 4.26 -15.65 3.57
CA GLU A 104 5.72 -15.66 3.65
C GLU A 104 6.35 -14.25 3.53
N HIS A 105 5.71 -13.38 2.72
CA HIS A 105 6.20 -12.02 2.45
C HIS A 105 5.59 -10.96 3.37
N ARG A 106 4.90 -11.37 4.44
CA ARG A 106 4.23 -10.45 5.36
C ARG A 106 5.19 -9.38 5.89
N GLY A 107 4.76 -8.13 5.80
CA GLY A 107 5.53 -6.96 6.21
C GLY A 107 6.22 -6.22 5.06
N GLU A 108 6.47 -6.89 3.94
CA GLU A 108 7.12 -6.28 2.78
C GLU A 108 6.21 -5.31 2.05
N VAL A 109 6.81 -4.28 1.43
CA VAL A 109 6.12 -3.33 0.56
C VAL A 109 6.43 -3.65 -0.89
N TRP A 110 5.39 -3.72 -1.71
CA TRP A 110 5.44 -4.10 -3.12
C TRP A 110 4.81 -3.02 -4.00
N TYR A 111 5.42 -2.82 -5.16
CA TYR A 111 4.93 -1.94 -6.21
C TYR A 111 4.20 -2.76 -7.27
N PHE A 112 2.96 -2.38 -7.57
CA PHE A 112 2.13 -3.03 -8.59
C PHE A 112 1.95 -2.06 -9.76
N ASP A 113 2.66 -2.32 -10.87
CA ASP A 113 2.55 -1.54 -12.09
C ASP A 113 1.32 -1.97 -12.90
N THR A 114 0.21 -1.30 -12.68
CA THR A 114 -1.05 -1.60 -13.37
C THR A 114 -1.04 -1.25 -14.85
N ALA A 115 -0.15 -0.38 -15.30
CA ALA A 115 0.00 -0.02 -16.71
C ALA A 115 0.59 -1.17 -17.55
N ASN A 116 1.40 -2.02 -16.93
CA ASN A 116 2.02 -3.20 -17.56
C ASN A 116 1.24 -4.50 -17.32
N ARG A 117 -0.06 -4.41 -17.07
CA ARG A 117 -0.94 -5.57 -16.95
C ARG A 117 -0.84 -6.45 -18.19
N ARG A 118 -0.02 -7.47 -18.10
CA ARG A 118 0.06 -8.53 -19.10
C ARG A 118 -0.73 -9.74 -18.62
N SER A 119 -0.94 -10.69 -19.55
CA SER A 119 -1.66 -11.93 -19.35
C SER A 119 -1.23 -12.79 -18.15
N GLU A 120 -0.12 -12.47 -17.51
CA GLU A 120 0.36 -13.17 -16.30
C GLU A 120 -0.58 -13.01 -15.11
N ALA A 121 -1.35 -11.92 -15.04
CA ALA A 121 -2.30 -11.67 -13.95
C ALA A 121 -3.39 -12.76 -13.82
N SER A 122 -3.70 -13.43 -14.93
CA SER A 122 -4.70 -14.50 -14.99
C SER A 122 -4.09 -15.90 -15.02
N ASN A 123 -2.76 -16.05 -15.00
CA ASN A 123 -2.11 -17.34 -15.00
C ASN A 123 -1.97 -17.91 -13.59
N PRO A 124 -2.74 -18.96 -13.21
CA PRO A 124 -2.70 -19.52 -11.86
C PRO A 124 -1.38 -20.21 -11.49
N ARG A 125 -0.49 -20.42 -12.46
CA ARG A 125 0.82 -21.06 -12.26
C ARG A 125 1.89 -20.05 -11.84
N VAL A 126 1.65 -18.75 -12.03
CA VAL A 126 2.61 -17.70 -11.66
C VAL A 126 2.22 -17.16 -10.29
N LEU A 127 3.10 -17.34 -9.31
CA LEU A 127 2.92 -16.73 -7.99
C LEU A 127 2.98 -15.21 -8.12
N TRP A 128 2.17 -14.49 -7.33
CA TRP A 128 2.05 -13.04 -7.46
C TRP A 128 3.40 -12.33 -7.36
N HIS A 129 4.28 -12.77 -6.46
CA HIS A 129 5.59 -12.16 -6.24
C HIS A 129 6.62 -12.46 -7.35
N ASP A 130 6.31 -13.37 -8.26
CA ASP A 130 7.13 -13.68 -9.44
C ASP A 130 6.60 -12.98 -10.71
N ARG A 131 5.48 -12.27 -10.61
CA ARG A 131 4.90 -11.54 -11.74
C ARG A 131 5.76 -10.34 -12.11
N ARG A 132 5.86 -10.04 -13.42
CA ARG A 132 6.65 -8.92 -13.94
C ARG A 132 6.09 -7.55 -13.58
N ASP A 133 4.78 -7.46 -13.30
CA ASP A 133 4.11 -6.23 -12.86
C ASP A 133 4.25 -5.97 -11.35
N MET A 134 4.93 -6.86 -10.63
CA MET A 134 5.15 -6.79 -9.19
C MET A 134 6.64 -6.63 -8.86
N THR A 135 7.00 -5.61 -8.09
CA THR A 135 8.37 -5.36 -7.64
C THR A 135 8.40 -5.09 -6.15
N LYS A 136 9.23 -5.83 -5.41
CA LYS A 136 9.47 -5.51 -3.98
C LYS A 136 10.26 -4.20 -3.89
N VAL A 137 9.78 -3.26 -3.09
CA VAL A 137 10.41 -1.95 -2.89
C VAL A 137 10.99 -1.76 -1.50
N ALA A 138 10.54 -2.53 -0.50
CA ALA A 138 11.10 -2.49 0.85
C ALA A 138 10.78 -3.78 1.62
N ASP A 139 11.62 -4.10 2.60
CA ASP A 139 11.45 -5.27 3.47
C ASP A 139 10.41 -5.03 4.57
N SER A 140 10.11 -3.76 4.87
CA SER A 140 9.10 -3.35 5.85
C SER A 140 8.49 -2.00 5.49
N PHE A 141 7.36 -1.68 6.09
CA PHE A 141 6.75 -0.36 5.93
C PHE A 141 7.66 0.76 6.49
N ALA A 142 8.29 0.53 7.63
CA ALA A 142 9.23 1.48 8.22
C ALA A 142 10.43 1.73 7.29
N ALA A 143 10.97 0.69 6.67
CA ALA A 143 12.05 0.82 5.70
C ALA A 143 11.60 1.61 4.45
N PHE A 144 10.38 1.34 3.97
CA PHE A 144 9.80 2.09 2.85
C PHE A 144 9.70 3.59 3.17
N MET A 145 9.19 3.93 4.34
CA MET A 145 9.07 5.33 4.77
C MET A 145 10.43 6.01 4.92
N ALA A 146 11.45 5.27 5.39
CA ALA A 146 12.82 5.77 5.52
C ALA A 146 13.52 6.01 4.18
N GLU A 147 13.13 5.28 3.14
CA GLU A 147 13.67 5.44 1.78
C GLU A 147 13.08 6.63 1.02
N LEU A 148 11.93 7.15 1.46
CA LEU A 148 11.31 8.29 0.81
C LEU A 148 12.20 9.52 0.93
N THR A 149 12.61 10.05 -0.21
CA THR A 149 13.44 11.26 -0.28
C THR A 149 12.66 12.39 -0.94
N PRO A 150 12.78 13.63 -0.44
CA PRO A 150 12.25 14.78 -1.17
C PRO A 150 12.99 14.94 -2.52
N LEU A 151 12.26 15.44 -3.50
CA LEU A 151 12.86 15.85 -4.79
C LEU A 151 13.81 17.02 -4.61
#